data_cd5ccacc3620f46120be37ab5357d45f
#
_entry.id   cd5ccacc3620f46120be37ab5357d45f
#
_cell.length_a   1.000
_cell.length_b   1.000
_cell.length_c   1.000
_cell.angle_alpha   90.00
_cell.angle_beta   90.00
_cell.angle_gamma   90.00
#
_symmetry.space_group_name_H-M   'P 1'
#
loop_
_entity.id
_entity.type
_entity.pdbx_description
1 polymer ?
#
loop_
_entity_poly.entity_id
_entity_poly.type
_entity_poly.pdbx_seq_one_letter_code
_entity_poly.pdbx_strand_id
1 'polypeptide(L)'
;GDGGAAIIWGEATAISDEGRMNPLQLWLAEHTAGVIREMFAGCRAAHREANGNDDGLLIGLQLTHSGRYSYRSPQLATRDPILDSLTIDKSTGRRIDEAWPLLSDDDLARIEDQYVAAARLAAKIDVDFIDLKQCHRYLLSELLAARNRPGDYGGSLENRTRLIRNVILRIRTEVPDLLIATRMNAYDGIPYQGDEASGDFTGIPRPHQLPLQTAFGTDPNDHLQEDLAEPIEVARLLAAEGVVMINVSAGNPYSNPHVVRPAEFAPVDGYDAPEHPLVGVARQFPLARTIQAAVGNLPVIGSGYS
;
A
#
# COMPACT_ATOMS: atom_id res chain seq x y z
N GLY A 1 20.27 -3.79 10.79
CA GLY A 1 21.06 -4.97 11.12
C GLY A 1 21.38 -5.11 12.60
N ASP A 2 22.10 -4.14 13.13
CA ASP A 2 22.67 -4.18 14.51
C ASP A 2 21.64 -4.09 15.64
N GLY A 3 20.44 -3.60 15.40
CA GLY A 3 19.37 -3.53 16.40
C GLY A 3 18.68 -4.86 16.74
N GLY A 4 19.11 -6.01 16.18
CA GLY A 4 18.57 -7.34 16.52
C GLY A 4 17.17 -7.63 15.95
N ALA A 5 16.70 -6.88 14.94
CA ALA A 5 15.42 -7.15 14.30
C ALA A 5 15.43 -8.50 13.56
N ALA A 6 14.42 -9.33 13.77
CA ALA A 6 14.26 -10.60 13.07
C ALA A 6 13.69 -10.43 11.64
N ILE A 7 13.02 -9.31 11.36
CA ILE A 7 12.49 -8.98 10.05
C ILE A 7 12.91 -7.56 9.68
N ILE A 8 13.51 -7.41 8.51
CA ILE A 8 13.77 -6.11 7.88
C ILE A 8 12.81 -5.98 6.70
N TRP A 9 11.82 -5.09 6.86
CA TRP A 9 10.84 -4.84 5.82
C TRP A 9 11.28 -3.64 5.00
N GLY A 10 11.80 -3.90 3.80
CA GLY A 10 12.32 -2.88 2.91
C GLY A 10 11.26 -1.87 2.47
N GLU A 11 11.74 -0.71 2.05
CA GLU A 11 10.88 0.38 1.61
C GLU A 11 10.17 0.09 0.27
N ALA A 12 9.16 0.92 -0.04
CA ALA A 12 8.41 0.87 -1.29
C ALA A 12 9.32 1.09 -2.49
N THR A 13 9.60 0.01 -3.21
CA THR A 13 10.45 -0.04 -4.39
C THR A 13 9.59 -0.22 -5.64
N ALA A 14 9.72 0.69 -6.60
CA ALA A 14 8.89 0.67 -7.80
C ALA A 14 9.25 -0.53 -8.70
N ILE A 15 8.23 -1.10 -9.34
CA ILE A 15 8.38 -2.20 -10.31
C ILE A 15 8.70 -1.68 -11.72
N SER A 16 8.48 -0.38 -11.97
CA SER A 16 8.73 0.29 -13.26
C SER A 16 9.06 1.76 -13.02
N ASP A 17 9.72 2.42 -13.96
CA ASP A 17 10.03 3.85 -13.87
C ASP A 17 8.75 4.71 -13.83
N GLU A 18 7.75 4.35 -14.62
CA GLU A 18 6.46 5.03 -14.66
C GLU A 18 5.66 4.89 -13.37
N GLY A 19 5.85 3.81 -12.63
CA GLY A 19 5.22 3.54 -11.34
C GLY A 19 5.90 4.19 -10.14
N ARG A 20 6.94 4.99 -10.31
CA ARG A 20 7.64 5.68 -9.22
C ARG A 20 6.84 6.87 -8.72
N MET A 21 6.87 7.11 -7.41
CA MET A 21 6.22 8.24 -6.76
C MET A 21 7.05 9.54 -6.88
N ASN A 22 8.37 9.42 -6.92
CA ASN A 22 9.31 10.52 -7.08
C ASN A 22 10.61 10.02 -7.74
N PRO A 23 11.47 10.90 -8.28
CA PRO A 23 12.68 10.49 -9.00
C PRO A 23 13.76 9.84 -8.13
N LEU A 24 13.65 9.92 -6.81
CA LEU A 24 14.60 9.30 -5.86
C LEU A 24 14.09 7.97 -5.30
N GLN A 25 12.83 7.59 -5.57
CA GLN A 25 12.32 6.31 -5.12
C GLN A 25 13.14 5.15 -5.70
N LEU A 26 13.43 4.15 -4.89
CA LEU A 26 14.04 2.92 -5.37
C LEU A 26 13.18 2.31 -6.49
N TRP A 27 13.86 1.80 -7.48
CA TRP A 27 13.27 1.09 -8.61
C TRP A 27 14.04 -0.20 -8.83
N LEU A 28 13.35 -1.33 -8.80
CA LEU A 28 13.95 -2.62 -9.06
C LEU A 28 13.97 -2.90 -10.57
N ALA A 29 15.13 -2.70 -11.16
CA ALA A 29 15.42 -2.93 -12.57
C ALA A 29 16.78 -3.60 -12.72
N GLU A 30 17.09 -4.17 -13.87
CA GLU A 30 18.37 -4.87 -14.12
C GLU A 30 19.58 -3.99 -13.76
N HIS A 31 19.55 -2.70 -14.05
CA HIS A 31 20.66 -1.77 -13.79
C HIS A 31 20.75 -1.29 -12.32
N THR A 32 19.73 -1.48 -11.50
CA THR A 32 19.70 -1.10 -10.07
C THR A 32 19.76 -2.30 -9.13
N ALA A 33 19.45 -3.49 -9.61
CA ALA A 33 19.40 -4.71 -8.81
C ALA A 33 20.70 -4.99 -8.04
N GLY A 34 21.87 -4.71 -8.66
CA GLY A 34 23.17 -4.89 -8.03
C GLY A 34 23.36 -4.02 -6.77
N VAL A 35 23.00 -2.75 -6.84
CA VAL A 35 23.10 -1.81 -5.72
C VAL A 35 22.13 -2.18 -4.59
N ILE A 36 20.92 -2.59 -4.94
CA ILE A 36 19.91 -3.05 -3.94
C ILE A 36 20.41 -4.33 -3.25
N ARG A 37 21.01 -5.26 -3.98
CA ARG A 37 21.63 -6.46 -3.41
C ARG A 37 22.75 -6.12 -2.44
N GLU A 38 23.63 -5.19 -2.79
CA GLU A 38 24.73 -4.73 -1.90
C GLU A 38 24.19 -4.11 -0.62
N MET A 39 23.11 -3.33 -0.69
CA MET A 39 22.44 -2.77 0.48
C MET A 39 21.94 -3.88 1.42
N PHE A 40 21.30 -4.91 0.93
CA PHE A 40 20.81 -6.02 1.74
C PHE A 40 21.94 -6.89 2.27
N ALA A 41 22.98 -7.14 1.50
CA ALA A 41 24.18 -7.81 1.96
C ALA A 41 24.86 -7.04 3.12
N GLY A 42 24.88 -5.71 3.06
CA GLY A 42 25.32 -4.85 4.16
C GLY A 42 24.46 -4.99 5.41
N CYS A 43 23.13 -5.06 5.27
CA CYS A 43 22.23 -5.31 6.40
C CYS A 43 22.49 -6.66 7.08
N ARG A 44 22.70 -7.74 6.30
CA ARG A 44 23.05 -9.07 6.83
C ARG A 44 24.40 -9.07 7.52
N ALA A 45 25.41 -8.41 6.92
CA ALA A 45 26.75 -8.30 7.51
C ALA A 45 26.72 -7.58 8.85
N ALA A 46 26.03 -6.42 8.93
CA ALA A 46 25.88 -5.68 10.18
C ALA A 46 25.10 -6.50 11.25
N HIS A 47 24.09 -7.26 10.83
CA HIS A 47 23.37 -8.13 11.76
C HIS A 47 24.24 -9.25 12.31
N ARG A 48 25.02 -9.93 11.45
CA ARG A 48 25.98 -10.97 11.88
C ARG A 48 27.06 -10.42 12.82
N GLU A 49 27.58 -9.24 12.53
CA GLU A 49 28.58 -8.58 13.39
C GLU A 49 28.02 -8.30 14.79
N ALA A 50 26.81 -7.79 14.87
CA ALA A 50 26.19 -7.42 16.14
C ALA A 50 25.62 -8.62 16.93
N ASN A 51 25.11 -9.65 16.25
CA ASN A 51 24.35 -10.74 16.88
C ASN A 51 25.00 -12.12 16.74
N GLY A 52 26.16 -12.21 16.09
CA GLY A 52 26.95 -13.45 15.92
C GLY A 52 26.56 -14.32 14.72
N ASN A 53 25.33 -14.22 14.22
CA ASN A 53 24.83 -14.88 13.01
C ASN A 53 23.66 -14.10 12.41
N ASP A 54 23.18 -14.51 11.28
CA ASP A 54 21.95 -13.98 10.64
C ASP A 54 20.85 -15.06 10.46
N ASP A 55 20.98 -16.15 11.20
CA ASP A 55 19.96 -17.20 11.26
C ASP A 55 18.63 -16.62 11.78
N GLY A 56 17.56 -16.85 11.04
CA GLY A 56 16.24 -16.30 11.36
C GLY A 56 16.03 -14.82 11.02
N LEU A 57 17.01 -14.13 10.43
CA LEU A 57 16.79 -12.81 9.84
C LEU A 57 16.10 -12.94 8.48
N LEU A 58 14.91 -12.37 8.35
CA LEU A 58 14.21 -12.22 7.08
C LEU A 58 14.36 -10.79 6.55
N ILE A 59 14.76 -10.66 5.29
CA ILE A 59 14.84 -9.38 4.60
C ILE A 59 13.87 -9.40 3.41
N GLY A 60 12.96 -8.44 3.38
CA GLY A 60 11.97 -8.30 2.31
C GLY A 60 12.07 -6.98 1.56
N LEU A 61 11.49 -6.96 0.37
CA LEU A 61 11.39 -5.78 -0.48
C LEU A 61 9.92 -5.52 -0.83
N GLN A 62 9.43 -4.30 -0.55
CA GLN A 62 8.07 -3.92 -0.90
C GLN A 62 7.98 -3.51 -2.36
N LEU A 63 7.35 -4.32 -3.20
CA LEU A 63 7.08 -4.02 -4.61
C LEU A 63 5.84 -3.13 -4.74
N THR A 64 5.96 -2.05 -5.49
CA THR A 64 4.89 -1.07 -5.62
C THR A 64 4.79 -0.47 -7.02
N HIS A 65 3.57 -0.08 -7.38
CA HIS A 65 3.26 0.85 -8.46
C HIS A 65 2.46 2.01 -7.86
N SER A 66 2.94 3.23 -7.99
CA SER A 66 2.39 4.38 -7.26
C SER A 66 1.02 4.84 -7.76
N GLY A 67 0.57 4.35 -8.92
CA GLY A 67 -0.76 4.66 -9.45
C GLY A 67 -0.98 6.17 -9.60
N ARG A 68 -2.02 6.71 -8.99
CA ARG A 68 -2.33 8.15 -9.02
C ARG A 68 -1.22 9.06 -8.50
N TYR A 69 -0.29 8.53 -7.70
CA TYR A 69 0.84 9.27 -7.15
C TYR A 69 2.11 9.18 -8.01
N SER A 70 2.04 8.55 -9.18
CA SER A 70 3.18 8.44 -10.11
C SER A 70 3.70 9.83 -10.50
N TYR A 71 5.01 10.02 -10.39
CA TYR A 71 5.61 11.37 -10.50
C TYR A 71 5.67 11.88 -11.95
N ARG A 72 5.78 11.00 -12.92
CA ARG A 72 5.80 11.39 -14.34
C ARG A 72 4.43 11.81 -14.84
N SER A 73 3.42 11.01 -14.49
CA SER A 73 2.04 11.25 -14.85
C SER A 73 1.14 10.39 -13.96
N PRO A 74 0.08 10.92 -13.35
CA PRO A 74 -0.87 10.14 -12.57
C PRO A 74 -1.47 9.01 -13.40
N GLN A 75 -1.41 7.78 -12.85
CA GLN A 75 -1.98 6.57 -13.47
C GLN A 75 -3.13 6.06 -12.61
N LEU A 76 -4.35 6.38 -13.02
CA LEU A 76 -5.55 6.12 -12.25
C LEU A 76 -6.12 4.74 -12.57
N ALA A 77 -6.34 3.93 -11.54
CA ALA A 77 -7.10 2.69 -11.70
C ALA A 77 -8.61 2.94 -11.69
N THR A 78 -9.09 3.92 -10.94
CA THR A 78 -10.50 4.29 -10.85
C THR A 78 -10.68 5.78 -10.59
N ARG A 79 -11.90 6.27 -10.84
CA ARG A 79 -12.30 7.61 -10.41
C ARG A 79 -12.62 7.64 -8.93
N ASP A 80 -12.12 8.68 -8.27
CA ASP A 80 -12.41 8.97 -6.87
C ASP A 80 -12.73 10.46 -6.74
N PRO A 81 -13.99 10.83 -6.51
CA PRO A 81 -14.43 12.22 -6.54
C PRO A 81 -13.65 13.15 -5.59
N ILE A 82 -13.16 12.59 -4.46
CA ILE A 82 -12.40 13.38 -3.49
C ILE A 82 -10.92 13.42 -3.89
N LEU A 83 -10.30 12.26 -4.16
CA LEU A 83 -8.87 12.19 -4.49
C LEU A 83 -8.55 12.78 -5.86
N ASP A 84 -9.44 12.70 -6.84
CA ASP A 84 -9.22 13.31 -8.16
C ASP A 84 -9.02 14.81 -8.03
N SER A 85 -9.79 15.47 -7.17
CA SER A 85 -9.64 16.90 -6.89
C SER A 85 -8.29 17.29 -6.25
N LEU A 86 -7.58 16.32 -5.67
CA LEU A 86 -6.27 16.47 -5.01
C LEU A 86 -5.11 16.02 -5.88
N THR A 87 -5.39 15.21 -6.91
CA THR A 87 -4.35 14.63 -7.75
C THR A 87 -3.79 15.67 -8.71
N ILE A 88 -2.46 15.83 -8.68
CA ILE A 88 -1.73 16.77 -9.54
C ILE A 88 -0.79 15.99 -10.44
N ASP A 89 -0.83 16.27 -11.72
CA ASP A 89 0.24 15.91 -12.64
C ASP A 89 1.48 16.75 -12.33
N LYS A 90 2.46 16.15 -11.69
CA LYS A 90 3.68 16.85 -11.24
C LYS A 90 4.55 17.34 -12.39
N SER A 91 4.39 16.79 -13.59
CA SER A 91 5.14 17.21 -14.78
C SER A 91 4.62 18.55 -15.33
N THR A 92 3.34 18.82 -15.18
CA THR A 92 2.67 20.03 -15.69
C THR A 92 2.21 20.98 -14.59
N GLY A 93 2.15 20.53 -13.33
CA GLY A 93 1.59 21.27 -12.20
C GLY A 93 0.06 21.39 -12.23
N ARG A 94 -0.62 20.74 -13.19
CA ARG A 94 -2.07 20.82 -13.36
C ARG A 94 -2.77 19.72 -12.56
N ARG A 95 -3.94 20.07 -12.00
CA ARG A 95 -4.85 19.07 -11.45
C ARG A 95 -5.42 18.24 -12.58
N ILE A 96 -5.65 16.96 -12.31
CA ILE A 96 -6.40 16.11 -13.24
C ILE A 96 -7.87 16.55 -13.30
N ASP A 97 -8.53 16.26 -14.38
CA ASP A 97 -9.95 16.52 -14.63
C ASP A 97 -10.69 15.23 -15.01
N GLU A 98 -11.97 15.32 -15.28
CA GLU A 98 -12.79 14.17 -15.66
C GLU A 98 -12.36 13.52 -16.98
N ALA A 99 -11.66 14.25 -17.85
CA ALA A 99 -11.13 13.74 -19.11
C ALA A 99 -9.80 12.98 -18.93
N TRP A 100 -9.17 13.02 -17.75
CA TRP A 100 -7.93 12.28 -17.50
C TRP A 100 -8.16 10.79 -17.69
N PRO A 101 -7.32 10.08 -18.48
CA PRO A 101 -7.57 8.68 -18.77
C PRO A 101 -7.43 7.78 -17.53
N LEU A 102 -8.27 6.75 -17.44
CA LEU A 102 -8.01 5.60 -16.58
C LEU A 102 -7.09 4.61 -17.28
N LEU A 103 -6.31 3.87 -16.49
CA LEU A 103 -5.60 2.70 -17.00
C LEU A 103 -6.63 1.73 -17.62
N SER A 104 -6.37 1.29 -18.85
CA SER A 104 -7.17 0.25 -19.51
C SER A 104 -6.92 -1.12 -18.86
N ASP A 105 -7.74 -2.11 -19.18
CA ASP A 105 -7.51 -3.49 -18.73
C ASP A 105 -6.21 -4.06 -19.34
N ASP A 106 -5.84 -3.67 -20.57
CA ASP A 106 -4.56 -4.03 -21.18
C ASP A 106 -3.36 -3.39 -20.44
N ASP A 107 -3.50 -2.14 -19.97
CA ASP A 107 -2.46 -1.50 -19.13
C ASP A 107 -2.29 -2.25 -17.82
N LEU A 108 -3.37 -2.66 -17.18
CA LEU A 108 -3.33 -3.42 -15.94
C LEU A 108 -2.70 -4.81 -16.15
N ALA A 109 -3.02 -5.49 -17.26
CA ALA A 109 -2.37 -6.75 -17.62
C ALA A 109 -0.85 -6.58 -17.86
N ARG A 110 -0.42 -5.49 -18.49
CA ARG A 110 1.00 -5.13 -18.65
C ARG A 110 1.68 -4.87 -17.28
N ILE A 111 0.96 -4.28 -16.34
CA ILE A 111 1.46 -4.05 -14.98
C ILE A 111 1.60 -5.37 -14.21
N GLU A 112 0.73 -6.38 -14.44
CA GLU A 112 0.96 -7.73 -13.93
C GLU A 112 2.32 -8.29 -14.38
N ASP A 113 2.67 -8.14 -15.67
CA ASP A 113 3.97 -8.56 -16.21
C ASP A 113 5.13 -7.84 -15.51
N GLN A 114 4.99 -6.56 -15.22
CA GLN A 114 6.02 -5.77 -14.52
C GLN A 114 6.21 -6.28 -13.07
N TYR A 115 5.14 -6.61 -12.34
CA TYR A 115 5.23 -7.22 -11.00
C TYR A 115 5.97 -8.55 -11.03
N VAL A 116 5.65 -9.42 -11.98
CA VAL A 116 6.30 -10.73 -12.12
C VAL A 116 7.77 -10.57 -12.49
N ALA A 117 8.10 -9.65 -13.40
CA ALA A 117 9.49 -9.34 -13.75
C ALA A 117 10.28 -8.80 -12.56
N ALA A 118 9.70 -7.91 -11.76
CA ALA A 118 10.30 -7.41 -10.53
C ALA A 118 10.51 -8.54 -9.49
N ALA A 119 9.57 -9.47 -9.34
CA ALA A 119 9.72 -10.61 -8.46
C ALA A 119 10.87 -11.54 -8.88
N ARG A 120 11.04 -11.78 -10.18
CA ARG A 120 12.20 -12.53 -10.71
C ARG A 120 13.54 -11.85 -10.41
N LEU A 121 13.58 -10.51 -10.47
CA LEU A 121 14.76 -9.74 -10.08
C LEU A 121 14.99 -9.78 -8.56
N ALA A 122 13.92 -9.69 -7.77
CA ALA A 122 14.00 -9.78 -6.32
C ALA A 122 14.63 -11.11 -5.88
N ALA A 123 14.24 -12.23 -6.49
CA ALA A 123 14.86 -13.53 -6.22
C ALA A 123 16.36 -13.60 -6.54
N LYS A 124 16.84 -12.79 -7.52
CA LYS A 124 18.27 -12.74 -7.87
C LYS A 124 19.12 -11.87 -6.94
N ILE A 125 18.50 -11.08 -6.09
CA ILE A 125 19.19 -10.16 -5.16
C ILE A 125 19.12 -10.60 -3.70
N ASP A 126 18.83 -11.87 -3.46
CA ASP A 126 18.88 -12.54 -2.16
C ASP A 126 17.95 -11.94 -1.09
N VAL A 127 16.74 -11.49 -1.49
CA VAL A 127 15.67 -11.19 -0.55
C VAL A 127 14.90 -12.46 -0.20
N ASP A 128 14.48 -12.59 1.05
CA ASP A 128 13.73 -13.75 1.53
C ASP A 128 12.24 -13.66 1.15
N PHE A 129 11.71 -12.45 1.08
CA PHE A 129 10.31 -12.23 0.67
C PHE A 129 10.13 -10.94 -0.11
N ILE A 130 9.07 -10.89 -0.87
CA ILE A 130 8.53 -9.65 -1.43
C ILE A 130 7.22 -9.31 -0.74
N ASP A 131 6.94 -8.01 -0.61
CA ASP A 131 5.65 -7.49 -0.15
C ASP A 131 4.94 -6.81 -1.32
N LEU A 132 3.77 -7.29 -1.69
CA LEU A 132 2.91 -6.69 -2.71
C LEU A 132 2.07 -5.59 -2.05
N LYS A 133 2.38 -4.32 -2.32
CA LYS A 133 1.80 -3.17 -1.62
C LYS A 133 0.36 -2.90 -2.03
N GLN A 134 -0.59 -3.15 -1.13
CA GLN A 134 -2.03 -2.92 -1.28
C GLN A 134 -2.55 -1.89 -0.26
N CYS A 135 -1.79 -0.82 -0.02
CA CYS A 135 -2.15 0.20 0.97
C CYS A 135 -1.92 1.62 0.44
N HIS A 136 -2.40 2.62 1.20
CA HIS A 136 -2.13 4.04 0.97
C HIS A 136 -2.66 4.59 -0.36
N ARG A 137 -3.68 3.96 -0.95
CA ARG A 137 -4.27 4.36 -2.24
C ARG A 137 -3.27 4.34 -3.41
N TYR A 138 -2.20 3.53 -3.32
CA TYR A 138 -1.37 3.16 -4.45
C TYR A 138 -2.14 2.20 -5.36
N LEU A 139 -1.62 1.85 -6.53
CA LEU A 139 -2.39 1.17 -7.57
C LEU A 139 -3.20 -0.04 -7.08
N LEU A 140 -2.58 -0.99 -6.36
CA LEU A 140 -3.29 -2.17 -5.87
C LEU A 140 -4.33 -1.83 -4.80
N SER A 141 -4.06 -0.86 -3.93
CA SER A 141 -5.03 -0.36 -2.96
C SER A 141 -6.19 0.38 -3.62
N GLU A 142 -5.91 1.14 -4.67
CA GLU A 142 -6.93 1.83 -5.45
C GLU A 142 -7.85 0.83 -6.17
N LEU A 143 -7.30 -0.28 -6.68
CA LEU A 143 -8.09 -1.37 -7.28
C LEU A 143 -9.02 -2.03 -6.26
N LEU A 144 -8.59 -2.26 -5.01
CA LEU A 144 -9.48 -2.79 -3.97
C LEU A 144 -10.72 -1.92 -3.76
N ALA A 145 -10.61 -0.61 -3.96
CA ALA A 145 -11.70 0.35 -3.82
C ALA A 145 -12.48 0.62 -5.14
N ALA A 146 -12.11 0.01 -6.26
CA ALA A 146 -12.57 0.34 -7.61
C ALA A 146 -13.96 -0.24 -7.94
N ARG A 147 -14.97 0.01 -7.07
CA ARG A 147 -16.35 -0.48 -7.27
C ARG A 147 -17.03 0.14 -8.50
N ASN A 148 -16.68 1.36 -8.86
CA ASN A 148 -17.21 2.11 -9.99
C ASN A 148 -16.39 1.99 -11.28
N ARG A 149 -15.26 1.24 -11.26
CA ARG A 149 -14.47 0.99 -12.46
C ARG A 149 -15.19 -0.01 -13.39
N PRO A 150 -15.32 0.28 -14.69
CA PRO A 150 -15.75 -0.71 -15.67
C PRO A 150 -14.61 -1.70 -15.99
N GLY A 151 -14.96 -2.81 -16.66
CA GLY A 151 -13.99 -3.80 -17.15
C GLY A 151 -13.67 -4.89 -16.14
N ASP A 152 -12.64 -5.68 -16.49
CA ASP A 152 -12.31 -6.92 -15.78
C ASP A 152 -11.59 -6.74 -14.44
N TYR A 153 -11.16 -5.52 -14.12
CA TYR A 153 -10.44 -5.18 -12.88
C TYR A 153 -11.25 -4.28 -11.95
N GLY A 154 -12.59 -4.17 -12.16
CA GLY A 154 -13.43 -3.31 -11.35
C GLY A 154 -14.81 -3.91 -11.04
N GLY A 155 -15.58 -3.20 -10.21
CA GLY A 155 -16.93 -3.64 -9.83
C GLY A 155 -16.92 -4.68 -8.71
N SER A 156 -17.05 -5.97 -9.03
CA SER A 156 -17.06 -7.06 -8.06
C SER A 156 -15.73 -7.20 -7.31
N LEU A 157 -15.75 -7.75 -6.09
CA LEU A 157 -14.52 -7.99 -5.34
C LEU A 157 -13.58 -8.95 -6.08
N GLU A 158 -14.12 -9.93 -6.78
CA GLU A 158 -13.36 -10.84 -7.64
C GLU A 158 -12.54 -10.08 -8.69
N ASN A 159 -13.17 -9.13 -9.39
CA ASN A 159 -12.49 -8.31 -10.40
C ASN A 159 -11.48 -7.35 -9.77
N ARG A 160 -11.85 -6.69 -8.68
CA ARG A 160 -10.95 -5.76 -7.96
C ARG A 160 -9.70 -6.42 -7.39
N THR A 161 -9.76 -7.71 -7.13
CA THR A 161 -8.61 -8.53 -6.66
C THR A 161 -7.90 -9.28 -7.79
N ARG A 162 -8.39 -9.21 -9.03
CA ARG A 162 -7.84 -9.98 -10.17
C ARG A 162 -6.36 -9.76 -10.38
N LEU A 163 -5.90 -8.50 -10.42
CA LEU A 163 -4.50 -8.18 -10.67
C LEU A 163 -3.57 -8.83 -9.64
N ILE A 164 -3.85 -8.63 -8.34
CA ILE A 164 -3.00 -9.18 -7.29
C ILE A 164 -3.00 -10.71 -7.30
N ARG A 165 -4.14 -11.35 -7.56
CA ARG A 165 -4.27 -12.81 -7.64
C ARG A 165 -3.48 -13.40 -8.80
N ASN A 166 -3.58 -12.79 -10.00
CA ASN A 166 -2.81 -13.19 -11.17
C ASN A 166 -1.30 -13.08 -10.89
N VAL A 167 -0.88 -11.96 -10.28
CA VAL A 167 0.52 -11.75 -9.90
C VAL A 167 1.00 -12.82 -8.91
N ILE A 168 0.25 -13.11 -7.86
CA ILE A 168 0.60 -14.16 -6.87
C ILE A 168 0.73 -15.52 -7.55
N LEU A 169 -0.27 -15.93 -8.33
CA LEU A 169 -0.27 -17.22 -9.02
C LEU A 169 0.95 -17.38 -9.94
N ARG A 170 1.27 -16.33 -10.70
CA ARG A 170 2.41 -16.33 -11.63
C ARG A 170 3.74 -16.35 -10.86
N ILE A 171 3.91 -15.57 -9.80
CA ILE A 171 5.13 -15.57 -8.99
C ILE A 171 5.34 -16.95 -8.36
N ARG A 172 4.31 -17.57 -7.79
CA ARG A 172 4.42 -18.93 -7.21
C ARG A 172 4.80 -19.98 -8.25
N THR A 173 4.40 -19.79 -9.49
CA THR A 173 4.75 -20.72 -10.59
C THR A 173 6.18 -20.50 -11.09
N GLU A 174 6.60 -19.24 -11.21
CA GLU A 174 7.86 -18.88 -11.87
C GLU A 174 9.03 -18.71 -10.89
N VAL A 175 8.74 -18.39 -9.61
CA VAL A 175 9.72 -18.12 -8.54
C VAL A 175 9.25 -18.81 -7.25
N PRO A 176 9.13 -20.14 -7.22
CA PRO A 176 8.43 -20.86 -6.15
C PRO A 176 9.07 -20.73 -4.75
N ASP A 177 10.35 -20.43 -4.68
CA ASP A 177 11.08 -20.29 -3.41
C ASP A 177 10.97 -18.90 -2.80
N LEU A 178 10.47 -17.90 -3.55
CA LEU A 178 10.31 -16.54 -3.07
C LEU A 178 9.03 -16.42 -2.23
N LEU A 179 9.17 -16.07 -0.95
CA LEU A 179 8.02 -15.83 -0.08
C LEU A 179 7.26 -14.58 -0.50
N ILE A 180 5.93 -14.63 -0.43
CA ILE A 180 5.05 -13.51 -0.77
C ILE A 180 4.35 -13.01 0.48
N ALA A 181 4.60 -11.76 0.85
CA ALA A 181 3.87 -11.00 1.85
C ALA A 181 3.00 -9.93 1.18
N THR A 182 2.12 -9.32 1.92
CA THR A 182 1.39 -8.13 1.47
C THR A 182 1.17 -7.15 2.62
N ARG A 183 1.30 -5.84 2.33
CA ARG A 183 0.80 -4.78 3.19
C ARG A 183 -0.51 -4.27 2.62
N MET A 184 -1.59 -4.43 3.37
CA MET A 184 -2.95 -4.13 2.95
C MET A 184 -3.59 -3.11 3.91
N ASN A 185 -4.30 -2.10 3.37
CA ASN A 185 -5.21 -1.33 4.19
C ASN A 185 -6.42 -2.19 4.57
N ALA A 186 -6.76 -2.15 5.85
CA ALA A 186 -8.05 -2.68 6.33
C ALA A 186 -9.14 -1.60 6.39
N TYR A 187 -8.73 -0.33 6.42
CA TYR A 187 -9.61 0.83 6.47
C TYR A 187 -8.96 2.01 5.76
N ASP A 188 -9.61 2.57 4.76
CA ASP A 188 -9.10 3.72 4.01
C ASP A 188 -9.50 5.06 4.67
N GLY A 189 -10.71 5.15 5.20
CA GLY A 189 -11.32 6.44 5.55
C GLY A 189 -11.52 7.33 4.33
N ILE A 190 -11.63 8.63 4.54
CA ILE A 190 -11.68 9.64 3.49
C ILE A 190 -10.58 10.69 3.67
N PRO A 191 -10.27 11.48 2.65
CA PRO A 191 -9.36 12.62 2.76
C PRO A 191 -9.86 13.71 3.72
N TYR A 192 -8.91 14.33 4.41
CA TYR A 192 -9.10 15.44 5.33
C TYR A 192 -8.40 16.72 4.82
N GLN A 193 -8.73 17.85 5.39
CA GLN A 193 -8.09 19.15 5.18
C GLN A 193 -8.08 19.94 6.48
N GLY A 194 -7.21 20.95 6.59
CA GLY A 194 -7.25 21.86 7.71
C GLY A 194 -8.52 22.73 7.67
N ASP A 195 -9.11 23.00 8.82
CA ASP A 195 -10.21 23.94 8.96
C ASP A 195 -9.64 25.37 9.06
N GLU A 196 -9.65 26.10 7.95
CA GLU A 196 -9.19 27.47 7.90
C GLU A 196 -10.08 28.42 8.72
N ALA A 197 -11.33 28.02 8.99
CA ALA A 197 -12.29 28.85 9.73
C ALA A 197 -12.09 28.76 11.25
N SER A 198 -11.56 27.66 11.77
CA SER A 198 -11.31 27.47 13.22
C SER A 198 -10.12 28.30 13.72
N GLY A 199 -9.18 28.63 12.84
CA GLY A 199 -7.95 29.35 13.18
C GLY A 199 -6.86 28.49 13.83
N ASP A 200 -7.13 27.24 14.15
CA ASP A 200 -6.18 26.27 14.70
C ASP A 200 -5.75 25.18 13.70
N PHE A 201 -6.30 25.21 12.50
CA PHE A 201 -5.99 24.29 11.41
C PHE A 201 -6.32 22.81 11.68
N THR A 202 -7.20 22.53 12.63
CA THR A 202 -7.66 21.19 12.96
C THR A 202 -8.23 20.49 11.72
N GLY A 203 -7.90 19.21 11.57
CA GLY A 203 -8.33 18.39 10.43
C GLY A 203 -9.85 18.17 10.43
N ILE A 204 -10.49 18.49 9.31
CA ILE A 204 -11.90 18.18 9.04
C ILE A 204 -12.02 17.32 7.78
N PRO A 205 -13.04 16.45 7.70
CA PRO A 205 -13.27 15.66 6.50
C PRO A 205 -13.54 16.57 5.30
N ARG A 206 -12.94 16.26 4.15
CA ARG A 206 -13.25 16.98 2.91
C ARG A 206 -14.72 16.77 2.52
N PRO A 207 -15.32 17.74 1.82
CA PRO A 207 -16.67 17.58 1.28
C PRO A 207 -16.77 16.29 0.46
N HIS A 208 -17.80 15.48 0.75
CA HIS A 208 -18.02 14.19 0.11
C HIS A 208 -19.52 13.91 0.00
N GLN A 209 -19.87 12.95 -0.85
CA GLN A 209 -21.23 12.45 -1.01
C GLN A 209 -21.35 11.03 -0.47
N LEU A 210 -22.50 10.73 0.10
CA LEU A 210 -22.85 9.39 0.55
C LEU A 210 -23.85 8.74 -0.44
N PRO A 211 -23.79 7.42 -0.65
CA PRO A 211 -22.82 6.49 -0.07
C PRO A 211 -21.44 6.61 -0.73
N LEU A 212 -20.37 6.39 0.04
CA LEU A 212 -18.99 6.35 -0.46
C LEU A 212 -18.80 5.21 -1.46
N GLN A 213 -18.18 5.51 -2.61
CA GLN A 213 -18.01 4.53 -3.69
C GLN A 213 -16.59 3.92 -3.74
N THR A 214 -15.61 4.59 -3.16
CA THR A 214 -14.18 4.32 -3.41
C THR A 214 -13.33 4.23 -2.16
N ALA A 215 -13.93 4.06 -0.98
CA ALA A 215 -13.22 3.88 0.30
C ALA A 215 -13.28 2.40 0.73
N PHE A 216 -12.17 1.66 0.60
CA PHE A 216 -12.11 0.26 0.98
C PHE A 216 -12.08 0.11 2.51
N GLY A 217 -12.85 -0.86 3.02
CA GLY A 217 -12.93 -1.11 4.47
C GLY A 217 -13.59 0.02 5.28
N THR A 218 -14.30 0.92 4.62
CA THR A 218 -15.00 2.05 5.23
C THR A 218 -16.50 1.88 5.01
N ASP A 219 -17.31 2.11 6.04
CA ASP A 219 -18.76 2.08 5.91
C ASP A 219 -19.18 3.13 4.86
N PRO A 220 -19.98 2.74 3.86
CA PRO A 220 -20.35 3.65 2.78
C PRO A 220 -21.20 4.84 3.23
N ASN A 221 -21.86 4.76 4.39
CA ASN A 221 -22.74 5.80 4.91
C ASN A 221 -22.14 6.58 6.09
N ASP A 222 -21.02 6.10 6.66
CA ASP A 222 -20.32 6.77 7.76
C ASP A 222 -18.80 6.57 7.63
N HIS A 223 -18.12 7.59 7.15
CA HIS A 223 -16.67 7.55 6.93
C HIS A 223 -15.82 7.34 8.19
N LEU A 224 -16.40 7.48 9.38
CA LEU A 224 -15.73 7.25 10.67
C LEU A 224 -15.84 5.79 11.15
N GLN A 225 -16.65 4.97 10.46
CA GLN A 225 -16.85 3.57 10.81
C GLN A 225 -16.10 2.65 9.84
N GLU A 226 -15.51 1.60 10.38
CA GLU A 226 -14.92 0.53 9.60
C GLU A 226 -16.00 -0.47 9.13
N ASP A 227 -15.95 -0.86 7.86
CA ASP A 227 -16.62 -2.06 7.34
C ASP A 227 -15.55 -3.08 6.92
N LEU A 228 -15.28 -4.03 7.79
CA LEU A 228 -14.23 -5.02 7.59
C LEU A 228 -14.67 -6.28 6.82
N ALA A 229 -15.89 -6.32 6.27
CA ALA A 229 -16.38 -7.49 5.54
C ALA A 229 -15.48 -7.83 4.34
N GLU A 230 -15.27 -6.89 3.44
CA GLU A 230 -14.38 -7.09 2.28
C GLU A 230 -12.90 -7.24 2.68
N PRO A 231 -12.30 -6.44 3.59
CA PRO A 231 -10.95 -6.66 4.10
C PRO A 231 -10.69 -8.07 4.63
N ILE A 232 -11.62 -8.63 5.38
CA ILE A 232 -11.57 -10.01 5.88
C ILE A 232 -11.58 -11.01 4.71
N GLU A 233 -12.47 -10.83 3.74
CA GLU A 233 -12.58 -11.70 2.57
C GLU A 233 -11.29 -11.67 1.74
N VAL A 234 -10.74 -10.47 1.47
CA VAL A 234 -9.46 -10.32 0.77
C VAL A 234 -8.32 -10.99 1.54
N ALA A 235 -8.23 -10.80 2.86
CA ALA A 235 -7.18 -11.44 3.65
C ALA A 235 -7.25 -12.98 3.58
N ARG A 236 -8.46 -13.56 3.67
CA ARG A 236 -8.68 -15.01 3.52
C ARG A 236 -8.28 -15.52 2.12
N LEU A 237 -8.68 -14.79 1.09
CA LEU A 237 -8.36 -15.11 -0.30
C LEU A 237 -6.84 -15.11 -0.51
N LEU A 238 -6.14 -14.07 -0.06
CA LEU A 238 -4.68 -13.97 -0.19
C LEU A 238 -3.95 -15.07 0.58
N ALA A 239 -4.41 -15.40 1.79
CA ALA A 239 -3.90 -16.53 2.57
C ALA A 239 -4.08 -17.86 1.84
N ALA A 240 -5.24 -18.11 1.24
CA ALA A 240 -5.51 -19.33 0.46
C ALA A 240 -4.66 -19.40 -0.82
N GLU A 241 -4.28 -18.27 -1.40
CA GLU A 241 -3.44 -18.20 -2.60
C GLU A 241 -1.93 -18.25 -2.28
N GLY A 242 -1.55 -18.34 -1.01
CA GLY A 242 -0.16 -18.61 -0.59
C GLY A 242 0.64 -17.38 -0.17
N VAL A 243 -0.02 -16.28 0.18
CA VAL A 243 0.60 -15.20 0.96
C VAL A 243 0.97 -15.75 2.34
N VAL A 244 2.21 -15.51 2.79
CA VAL A 244 2.74 -16.06 4.06
C VAL A 244 2.73 -15.07 5.22
N MET A 245 2.55 -13.77 4.97
CA MET A 245 2.43 -12.72 5.98
C MET A 245 1.54 -11.57 5.47
N ILE A 246 0.73 -11.01 6.35
CA ILE A 246 -0.07 -9.80 6.05
C ILE A 246 0.32 -8.69 7.02
N ASN A 247 0.78 -7.55 6.49
CA ASN A 247 0.94 -6.32 7.27
C ASN A 247 -0.33 -5.48 7.13
N VAL A 248 -1.02 -5.26 8.25
CA VAL A 248 -2.26 -4.47 8.27
C VAL A 248 -1.94 -2.99 8.48
N SER A 249 -2.52 -2.15 7.65
CA SER A 249 -2.42 -0.70 7.67
C SER A 249 -3.81 -0.06 7.57
N ALA A 250 -3.88 1.24 7.81
CA ALA A 250 -5.09 2.04 7.60
C ALA A 250 -4.71 3.41 7.04
N GLY A 251 -5.66 4.06 6.39
CA GLY A 251 -5.52 5.43 5.92
C GLY A 251 -4.54 5.62 4.76
N ASN A 252 -4.25 6.91 4.53
CA ASN A 252 -3.40 7.37 3.43
C ASN A 252 -2.51 8.51 3.93
N PRO A 253 -1.17 8.42 3.82
CA PRO A 253 -0.25 9.42 4.34
C PRO A 253 -0.39 10.80 3.66
N TYR A 254 -1.03 10.86 2.48
CA TYR A 254 -1.17 12.09 1.70
C TYR A 254 -2.50 12.80 1.91
N SER A 255 -3.49 12.13 2.49
CA SER A 255 -4.84 12.67 2.57
C SER A 255 -5.52 12.52 3.93
N ASN A 256 -5.12 11.55 4.76
CA ASN A 256 -5.57 11.41 6.15
C ASN A 256 -4.44 10.84 7.05
N PRO A 257 -3.31 11.59 7.17
CA PRO A 257 -2.11 11.13 7.86
C PRO A 257 -2.36 10.74 9.33
N HIS A 258 -3.31 11.38 10.03
CA HIS A 258 -3.66 11.01 11.42
C HIS A 258 -4.18 9.58 11.57
N VAL A 259 -4.77 9.01 10.50
CA VAL A 259 -5.24 7.61 10.49
C VAL A 259 -4.08 6.65 10.32
N VAL A 260 -3.19 6.91 9.35
CA VAL A 260 -2.11 5.97 8.99
C VAL A 260 -0.92 6.06 9.93
N ARG A 261 -0.66 7.23 10.44
CA ARG A 261 0.49 7.55 11.29
C ARG A 261 0.09 8.56 12.36
N PRO A 262 -0.56 8.11 13.44
CA PRO A 262 -1.00 9.00 14.52
C PRO A 262 0.16 9.80 15.08
N ALA A 263 0.03 11.12 15.13
CA ALA A 263 1.03 12.05 15.64
C ALA A 263 0.35 13.27 16.23
N GLU A 264 1.03 13.94 17.16
CA GLU A 264 0.54 15.18 17.78
C GLU A 264 0.58 16.35 16.79
N PHE A 265 1.60 16.37 15.93
CA PHE A 265 1.76 17.40 14.91
C PHE A 265 1.66 16.80 13.51
N ALA A 266 0.96 17.54 12.64
CA ALA A 266 0.87 17.18 11.24
C ALA A 266 2.24 17.23 10.55
N PRO A 267 2.45 16.44 9.46
CA PRO A 267 3.51 16.73 8.50
C PRO A 267 3.41 18.18 7.99
N VAL A 268 4.52 18.74 7.52
CA VAL A 268 4.70 20.15 7.15
C VAL A 268 3.57 20.75 6.27
N ASP A 269 2.93 19.94 5.44
CA ASP A 269 1.84 20.36 4.54
C ASP A 269 0.47 19.80 4.98
N GLY A 270 0.34 19.35 6.21
CA GLY A 270 -0.85 18.70 6.75
C GLY A 270 -1.72 19.63 7.57
N TYR A 271 -2.64 19.05 8.29
CA TYR A 271 -3.54 19.64 9.26
C TYR A 271 -3.23 19.10 10.66
N ASP A 272 -3.59 19.82 11.70
CA ASP A 272 -3.48 19.32 13.07
C ASP A 272 -4.44 18.15 13.30
N ALA A 273 -3.97 17.08 13.96
CA ALA A 273 -4.76 15.87 14.14
C ALA A 273 -6.11 16.18 14.84
N PRO A 274 -7.25 15.73 14.27
CA PRO A 274 -8.57 15.99 14.86
C PRO A 274 -8.84 15.14 16.12
N GLU A 275 -7.89 14.29 16.50
CA GLU A 275 -8.01 13.37 17.62
C GLU A 275 -6.66 13.24 18.34
N HIS A 276 -6.70 12.83 19.59
CA HIS A 276 -5.48 12.56 20.33
C HIS A 276 -4.72 11.37 19.71
N PRO A 277 -3.38 11.42 19.53
CA PRO A 277 -2.60 10.35 18.87
C PRO A 277 -2.86 8.95 19.40
N LEU A 278 -3.06 8.79 20.71
CA LEU A 278 -3.37 7.49 21.33
C LEU A 278 -4.72 6.90 20.87
N VAL A 279 -5.67 7.72 20.43
CA VAL A 279 -6.93 7.25 19.83
C VAL A 279 -6.64 6.64 18.46
N GLY A 280 -5.84 7.32 17.65
CA GLY A 280 -5.38 6.81 16.35
C GLY A 280 -4.58 5.51 16.50
N VAL A 281 -3.65 5.44 17.47
CA VAL A 281 -2.90 4.21 17.78
C VAL A 281 -3.84 3.09 18.23
N ALA A 282 -4.79 3.37 19.12
CA ALA A 282 -5.75 2.39 19.61
C ALA A 282 -6.63 1.80 18.50
N ARG A 283 -6.93 2.58 17.44
CA ARG A 283 -7.66 2.12 16.24
C ARG A 283 -6.93 1.02 15.49
N GLN A 284 -5.60 1.03 15.43
CA GLN A 284 -4.82 0.06 14.67
C GLN A 284 -4.89 -1.36 15.27
N PHE A 285 -5.00 -1.50 16.60
CA PHE A 285 -5.03 -2.81 17.26
C PHE A 285 -6.24 -3.67 16.86
N PRO A 286 -7.50 -3.20 16.93
CA PRO A 286 -8.65 -3.99 16.50
C PRO A 286 -8.62 -4.35 15.03
N LEU A 287 -8.10 -3.49 14.14
CA LEU A 287 -7.94 -3.80 12.72
C LEU A 287 -7.03 -5.01 12.53
N ALA A 288 -5.82 -4.98 13.10
CA ALA A 288 -4.88 -6.09 13.00
C ALA A 288 -5.43 -7.38 13.66
N ARG A 289 -6.06 -7.26 14.85
CA ARG A 289 -6.68 -8.39 15.57
C ARG A 289 -7.79 -9.05 14.76
N THR A 290 -8.64 -8.26 14.12
CA THR A 290 -9.76 -8.78 13.31
C THR A 290 -9.27 -9.54 12.09
N ILE A 291 -8.27 -9.00 11.39
CA ILE A 291 -7.64 -9.71 10.27
C ILE A 291 -6.93 -10.98 10.75
N GLN A 292 -6.17 -10.93 11.88
CA GLN A 292 -5.54 -12.13 12.46
C GLN A 292 -6.55 -13.23 12.76
N ALA A 293 -7.68 -12.88 13.36
CA ALA A 293 -8.74 -13.84 13.67
C ALA A 293 -9.34 -14.48 12.40
N ALA A 294 -9.34 -13.76 11.29
CA ALA A 294 -9.90 -14.22 10.00
C ALA A 294 -8.98 -15.20 9.27
N VAL A 295 -7.65 -15.09 9.45
CA VAL A 295 -6.64 -15.87 8.70
C VAL A 295 -5.94 -16.96 9.55
N GLY A 296 -6.36 -17.14 10.80
CA GLY A 296 -5.87 -18.22 11.66
C GLY A 296 -4.38 -18.09 11.99
N ASN A 297 -3.59 -19.09 11.59
CA ASN A 297 -2.15 -19.16 11.91
C ASN A 297 -1.25 -18.33 10.98
N LEU A 298 -1.79 -17.68 9.95
CA LEU A 298 -1.00 -16.79 9.11
C LEU A 298 -0.55 -15.57 9.94
N PRO A 299 0.75 -15.26 10.01
CA PRO A 299 1.22 -14.09 10.74
C PRO A 299 0.62 -12.78 10.22
N VAL A 300 0.03 -12.02 11.13
CA VAL A 300 -0.46 -10.65 10.86
C VAL A 300 0.38 -9.66 11.66
N ILE A 301 0.95 -8.69 10.94
CA ILE A 301 1.80 -7.65 11.50
C ILE A 301 1.00 -6.35 11.50
N GLY A 302 0.83 -5.75 12.66
CA GLY A 302 0.22 -4.44 12.76
C GLY A 302 1.20 -3.32 12.44
N SER A 303 0.69 -2.15 12.09
CA SER A 303 1.47 -0.94 11.84
C SER A 303 0.77 0.30 12.42
N GLY A 304 1.50 1.43 12.50
CA GLY A 304 0.93 2.67 13.05
C GLY A 304 0.85 2.70 14.59
N TYR A 305 1.70 1.95 15.28
CA TYR A 305 1.72 1.85 16.75
C TYR A 305 2.68 2.84 17.43
N SER A 306 3.40 3.66 16.67
CA SER A 306 4.40 4.62 17.17
C SER A 306 4.18 6.02 16.64
#